data_015e7bef270cd897bb2e83b4d83185bf
#
_entry.id   015e7bef270cd897bb2e83b4d83185bf
#
_cell.length_a   1.000
_cell.length_b   1.000
_cell.length_c   1.000
_cell.angle_alpha   90.00
_cell.angle_beta   90.00
_cell.angle_gamma   90.00
#
_symmetry.space_group_name_H-M   'P 1'
#
loop_
_entity.id
_entity.type
_entity.pdbx_description
1 polymer ?
#
loop_
_entity_poly.entity_id
_entity_poly.type
_entity_poly.pdbx_seq_one_letter_code
_entity_poly.pdbx_strand_id
1 'polypeptide(L)'
;MLFRSVQMVRVKIPFGGISANQLRRVAELADRYATAVGHVTTRQDIQMHFVELKDVPTIMRGLAEVGLTTREACANTVRNVTACHLAGVCQGEVFDVTPYAKTIAYHLLRNPLNQSLPRKFKIALSGCKQDCALTPKIGRAHV
;
A
#
# COMPACT_ATOMS: atom_id res chain seq x y z
N MET A 1 6.71 29.20 -10.22
CA MET A 1 6.40 27.77 -10.16
C MET A 1 5.00 27.63 -9.57
N LEU A 2 4.00 27.38 -10.40
CA LEU A 2 2.61 27.22 -9.94
C LEU A 2 2.51 25.89 -9.17
N PHE A 3 2.44 25.96 -7.85
CA PHE A 3 2.03 24.81 -7.06
C PHE A 3 0.63 24.41 -7.53
N ARG A 4 0.51 23.21 -8.07
CA ARG A 4 -0.83 22.67 -8.36
C ARG A 4 -1.59 22.63 -7.04
N SER A 5 -2.75 23.24 -7.01
CA SER A 5 -3.60 23.36 -5.81
C SER A 5 -4.08 22.00 -5.30
N VAL A 6 -3.97 20.92 -6.12
CA VAL A 6 -4.45 19.58 -5.80
C VAL A 6 -3.33 18.55 -5.86
N GLN A 7 -3.43 17.56 -4.98
CA GLN A 7 -2.42 16.53 -4.72
C GLN A 7 -3.00 15.13 -4.92
N MET A 8 -2.11 14.14 -4.98
CA MET A 8 -2.46 12.72 -4.89
C MET A 8 -2.06 12.20 -3.52
N VAL A 9 -3.01 11.63 -2.81
CA VAL A 9 -2.78 10.93 -1.53
C VAL A 9 -2.78 9.44 -1.79
N ARG A 10 -1.71 8.74 -1.36
CA ARG A 10 -1.63 7.29 -1.46
C ARG A 10 -1.74 6.67 -0.07
N VAL A 11 -2.75 5.85 0.10
CA VAL A 11 -2.99 5.08 1.31
C VAL A 11 -2.23 3.77 1.20
N LYS A 12 -1.37 3.48 2.16
CA LYS A 12 -0.64 2.21 2.25
C LYS A 12 -1.56 1.14 2.81
N ILE A 13 -1.72 0.05 2.08
CA ILE A 13 -2.49 -1.13 2.49
C ILE A 13 -1.49 -2.27 2.72
N PRO A 14 -0.99 -2.48 3.92
CA PRO A 14 0.04 -3.49 4.19
C PRO A 14 -0.39 -4.86 3.69
N PHE A 15 0.49 -5.54 2.96
CA PHE A 15 0.28 -6.85 2.31
C PHE A 15 -1.00 -6.97 1.45
N GLY A 16 -1.61 -5.82 1.08
CA GLY A 16 -2.89 -5.80 0.34
C GLY A 16 -4.13 -6.11 1.19
N GLY A 17 -3.94 -6.36 2.48
CA GLY A 17 -5.04 -6.72 3.39
C GLY A 17 -5.78 -5.49 3.91
N ILE A 18 -7.07 -5.37 3.58
CA ILE A 18 -7.93 -4.27 4.01
C ILE A 18 -9.24 -4.81 4.59
N SER A 19 -9.65 -4.32 5.75
CA SER A 19 -10.93 -4.67 6.33
C SER A 19 -12.08 -3.84 5.72
N ALA A 20 -13.31 -4.34 5.86
CA ALA A 20 -14.51 -3.61 5.40
C ALA A 20 -14.63 -2.23 6.05
N ASN A 21 -14.29 -2.10 7.35
CA ASN A 21 -14.31 -0.82 8.05
C ASN A 21 -13.26 0.16 7.50
N GLN A 22 -12.05 -0.33 7.23
CA GLN A 22 -10.99 0.47 6.62
C GLN A 22 -11.38 0.93 5.21
N LEU A 23 -11.92 0.02 4.39
CA LEU A 23 -12.35 0.36 3.04
C LEU A 23 -13.49 1.39 3.03
N ARG A 24 -14.46 1.25 3.94
CA ARG A 24 -15.54 2.24 4.12
C ARG A 24 -14.97 3.61 4.49
N ARG A 25 -14.01 3.66 5.42
CA ARG A 25 -13.38 4.91 5.80
C ARG A 25 -12.62 5.57 4.66
N VAL A 26 -11.91 4.79 3.85
CA VAL A 26 -11.24 5.30 2.64
C VAL A 26 -12.27 5.87 1.65
N ALA A 27 -13.39 5.18 1.44
CA ALA A 27 -14.47 5.64 0.57
C ALA A 27 -15.06 6.99 1.07
N GLU A 28 -15.42 7.07 2.35
CA GLU A 28 -15.94 8.32 2.97
C GLU A 28 -14.99 9.51 2.79
N LEU A 29 -13.67 9.26 2.95
CA LEU A 29 -12.67 10.31 2.77
C LEU A 29 -12.51 10.69 1.29
N ALA A 30 -12.61 9.73 0.38
CA ALA A 30 -12.56 9.98 -1.06
C ALA A 30 -13.78 10.76 -1.54
N ASP A 31 -14.97 10.43 -1.07
CA ASP A 31 -16.21 11.13 -1.38
C ASP A 31 -16.18 12.59 -0.91
N ARG A 32 -15.61 12.83 0.26
CA ARG A 32 -15.63 14.15 0.88
C ARG A 32 -14.51 15.07 0.41
N TYR A 33 -13.33 14.54 0.13
CA TYR A 33 -12.10 15.33 -0.07
C TYR A 33 -11.38 15.08 -1.40
N ALA A 34 -11.90 14.18 -2.24
CA ALA A 34 -11.33 13.85 -3.52
C ALA A 34 -12.42 13.76 -4.61
N THR A 35 -12.21 12.94 -5.64
CA THR A 35 -13.16 12.78 -6.76
C THR A 35 -14.15 11.63 -6.58
N ALA A 36 -14.33 11.12 -5.36
CA ALA A 36 -15.14 9.92 -5.07
C ALA A 36 -14.63 8.64 -5.78
N VAL A 37 -13.42 8.66 -6.33
CA VAL A 37 -12.82 7.53 -7.03
C VAL A 37 -11.51 7.15 -6.37
N GLY A 38 -11.39 5.86 -5.97
CA GLY A 38 -10.16 5.26 -5.50
C GLY A 38 -9.47 4.50 -6.63
N HIS A 39 -8.18 4.75 -6.84
CA HIS A 39 -7.35 4.02 -7.80
C HIS A 39 -6.53 2.95 -7.08
N VAL A 40 -6.77 1.67 -7.38
CA VAL A 40 -5.96 0.57 -6.85
C VAL A 40 -4.66 0.47 -7.66
N THR A 41 -3.53 0.43 -6.96
CA THR A 41 -2.22 0.39 -7.60
C THR A 41 -1.71 -1.03 -7.75
N THR A 42 -0.70 -1.22 -8.62
CA THR A 42 0.02 -2.51 -8.77
C THR A 42 0.79 -2.93 -7.50
N ARG A 43 0.86 -2.06 -6.48
CA ARG A 43 1.44 -2.35 -5.16
C ARG A 43 0.36 -2.57 -4.10
N GLN A 44 -0.88 -2.83 -4.52
CA GLN A 44 -2.01 -3.06 -3.61
C GLN A 44 -2.26 -1.90 -2.64
N ASP A 45 -1.88 -0.68 -3.05
CA ASP A 45 -2.20 0.57 -2.36
C ASP A 45 -3.43 1.21 -3.01
N ILE A 46 -4.08 2.14 -2.31
CA ILE A 46 -5.17 2.95 -2.86
C ILE A 46 -4.71 4.40 -3.01
N GLN A 47 -5.03 5.02 -4.14
CA GLN A 47 -4.76 6.44 -4.40
C GLN A 47 -6.06 7.21 -4.48
N MET A 48 -6.07 8.38 -3.84
CA MET A 48 -7.08 9.42 -4.00
C MET A 48 -6.44 10.58 -4.75
N HIS A 49 -7.09 11.05 -5.81
CA HIS A 49 -6.58 12.11 -6.66
C HIS A 49 -7.35 13.41 -6.44
N PHE A 50 -6.75 14.54 -6.82
CA PHE A 50 -7.32 15.88 -6.75
C PHE A 50 -7.67 16.34 -5.33
N VAL A 51 -6.94 15.85 -4.33
CA VAL A 51 -7.07 16.29 -2.94
C VAL A 51 -6.47 17.69 -2.78
N GLU A 52 -7.19 18.62 -2.16
CA GLU A 52 -6.63 19.91 -1.81
C GLU A 52 -5.61 19.79 -0.69
N LEU A 53 -4.50 20.54 -0.80
CA LEU A 53 -3.40 20.43 0.17
C LEU A 53 -3.85 20.71 1.61
N LYS A 54 -4.80 21.64 1.79
CA LYS A 54 -5.36 21.98 3.11
C LYS A 54 -6.09 20.81 3.80
N ASP A 55 -6.64 19.87 3.00
CA ASP A 55 -7.43 18.74 3.51
C ASP A 55 -6.58 17.49 3.83
N VAL A 56 -5.33 17.44 3.33
CA VAL A 56 -4.42 16.32 3.55
C VAL A 56 -4.26 15.97 5.03
N PRO A 57 -4.04 16.90 5.98
CA PRO A 57 -3.93 16.56 7.40
C PRO A 57 -5.20 15.92 7.97
N THR A 58 -6.36 16.33 7.50
CA THR A 58 -7.66 15.78 7.93
C THR A 58 -7.84 14.35 7.41
N ILE A 59 -7.49 14.11 6.16
CA ILE A 59 -7.49 12.77 5.57
C ILE A 59 -6.54 11.85 6.33
N MET A 60 -5.32 12.30 6.62
CA MET A 60 -4.33 11.50 7.35
C MET A 60 -4.82 11.12 8.75
N ARG A 61 -5.48 12.04 9.48
CA ARG A 61 -6.11 11.74 10.78
C ARG A 61 -7.24 10.73 10.64
N GLY A 62 -8.13 10.91 9.67
CA GLY A 62 -9.22 9.98 9.41
C GLY A 62 -8.77 8.58 9.02
N LEU A 63 -7.65 8.45 8.30
CA LEU A 63 -7.02 7.16 8.02
C LEU A 63 -6.42 6.52 9.29
N ALA A 64 -5.79 7.33 10.14
CA ALA A 64 -5.18 6.85 11.39
C ALA A 64 -6.22 6.30 12.38
N GLU A 65 -7.44 6.82 12.40
CA GLU A 65 -8.55 6.33 13.24
C GLU A 65 -8.87 4.85 12.97
N VAL A 66 -8.67 4.37 11.74
CA VAL A 66 -8.88 2.97 11.35
C VAL A 66 -7.56 2.19 11.18
N GLY A 67 -6.45 2.74 11.68
CA GLY A 67 -5.13 2.10 11.63
C GLY A 67 -4.47 2.09 10.25
N LEU A 68 -4.92 2.94 9.32
CA LEU A 68 -4.28 3.13 8.02
C LEU A 68 -3.28 4.28 8.04
N THR A 69 -2.37 4.29 7.09
CA THR A 69 -1.33 5.33 6.98
C THR A 69 -0.98 5.61 5.52
N THR A 70 -0.45 6.81 5.27
CA THR A 70 0.19 7.18 4.00
C THR A 70 1.70 7.00 4.03
N ARG A 71 2.25 6.56 5.17
CA ARG A 71 3.69 6.50 5.40
C ARG A 71 4.36 5.46 4.52
N GLU A 72 5.54 5.81 3.98
CA GLU A 72 6.33 4.93 3.09
C GLU A 72 5.61 4.50 1.81
N ALA A 73 4.48 5.10 1.49
CA ALA A 73 3.80 4.89 0.22
C ALA A 73 4.57 5.51 -0.96
N CYS A 74 5.50 6.45 -0.66
CA CYS A 74 6.39 7.12 -1.61
C CYS A 74 7.84 7.13 -1.10
N ALA A 75 8.75 7.77 -1.83
CA ALA A 75 10.16 7.98 -1.51
C ALA A 75 11.07 6.73 -1.54
N ASN A 76 12.31 6.90 -1.09
CA ASN A 76 13.35 5.87 -1.05
C ASN A 76 13.29 5.09 0.26
N THR A 77 12.24 4.35 0.41
CA THR A 77 11.94 3.52 1.58
C THR A 77 11.59 2.11 1.14
N VAL A 78 11.39 1.20 2.09
CA VAL A 78 10.72 -0.06 1.80
C VAL A 78 9.26 0.24 1.48
N ARG A 79 8.89 0.03 0.22
CA ARG A 79 7.55 0.26 -0.30
C ARG A 79 6.60 -0.80 0.24
N ASN A 80 5.31 -0.69 -0.09
CA ASN A 80 4.36 -1.71 0.37
C ASN A 80 4.84 -3.13 0.04
N VAL A 81 4.77 -4.03 1.01
CA VAL A 81 4.94 -5.47 0.79
C VAL A 81 3.67 -5.97 0.14
N THR A 82 3.78 -6.67 -0.98
CA THR A 82 2.64 -7.24 -1.69
C THR A 82 2.63 -8.75 -1.56
N ALA A 83 1.45 -9.34 -1.56
CA ALA A 83 1.25 -10.78 -1.58
C ALA A 83 0.30 -11.20 -2.70
N CYS A 84 0.28 -12.48 -3.03
CA CYS A 84 -0.71 -13.03 -3.95
C CYS A 84 -2.11 -12.74 -3.41
N HIS A 85 -2.99 -12.22 -4.27
CA HIS A 85 -4.38 -11.91 -3.91
C HIS A 85 -5.25 -13.16 -3.69
N LEU A 86 -4.77 -14.33 -4.10
CA LEU A 86 -5.38 -15.64 -3.88
C LEU A 86 -4.72 -16.42 -2.72
N ALA A 87 -3.82 -15.78 -1.95
CA ALA A 87 -3.15 -16.42 -0.83
C ALA A 87 -4.16 -16.95 0.18
N GLY A 88 -3.97 -18.18 0.64
CA GLY A 88 -4.86 -18.88 1.56
C GLY A 88 -6.07 -19.58 0.92
N VAL A 89 -6.31 -19.39 -0.40
CA VAL A 89 -7.45 -20.01 -1.11
C VAL A 89 -7.07 -20.65 -2.46
N CYS A 90 -5.84 -20.48 -2.90
CA CYS A 90 -5.35 -20.99 -4.17
C CYS A 90 -5.05 -22.49 -4.09
N GLN A 91 -5.66 -23.33 -4.94
CA GLN A 91 -5.43 -24.78 -4.98
C GLN A 91 -3.97 -25.17 -5.31
N GLY A 92 -3.26 -24.32 -6.04
CA GLY A 92 -1.86 -24.53 -6.40
C GLY A 92 -0.86 -23.97 -5.40
N GLU A 93 -1.32 -23.50 -4.25
CA GLU A 93 -0.49 -22.90 -3.21
C GLU A 93 0.26 -23.98 -2.41
N VAL A 94 1.55 -23.80 -2.23
CA VAL A 94 2.38 -24.71 -1.42
C VAL A 94 2.21 -24.39 0.07
N PHE A 95 2.05 -23.10 0.39
CA PHE A 95 1.73 -22.62 1.73
C PHE A 95 1.16 -21.19 1.66
N ASP A 96 0.35 -20.82 2.65
CA ASP A 96 -0.22 -19.48 2.74
C ASP A 96 0.88 -18.45 3.09
N VAL A 97 1.11 -17.51 2.16
CA VAL A 97 2.10 -16.43 2.32
C VAL A 97 1.57 -15.25 3.14
N THR A 98 0.29 -15.19 3.43
CA THR A 98 -0.35 -14.05 4.12
C THR A 98 0.29 -13.72 5.46
N PRO A 99 0.52 -14.69 6.38
CA PRO A 99 1.13 -14.39 7.67
C PRO A 99 2.56 -13.87 7.54
N TYR A 100 3.32 -14.34 6.56
CA TYR A 100 4.67 -13.87 6.28
C TYR A 100 4.65 -12.43 5.74
N ALA A 101 3.81 -12.17 4.74
CA ALA A 101 3.65 -10.84 4.16
C ALA A 101 3.21 -9.82 5.21
N LYS A 102 2.27 -10.20 6.08
CA LYS A 102 1.80 -9.39 7.20
C LYS A 102 2.94 -9.06 8.16
N THR A 103 3.67 -10.07 8.61
CA THR A 103 4.79 -9.90 9.56
C THR A 103 5.87 -9.00 8.97
N ILE A 104 6.29 -9.24 7.73
CA ILE A 104 7.31 -8.42 7.06
C ILE A 104 6.81 -6.98 6.88
N ALA A 105 5.56 -6.79 6.45
CA ALA A 105 5.00 -5.46 6.25
C ALA A 105 5.01 -4.63 7.54
N TYR A 106 4.57 -5.19 8.65
CA TYR A 106 4.52 -4.49 9.92
C TYR A 106 5.89 -4.33 10.59
N HIS A 107 6.80 -5.29 10.44
CA HIS A 107 8.18 -5.17 10.92
C HIS A 107 8.94 -4.02 10.24
N LEU A 108 8.70 -3.84 8.94
CA LEU A 108 9.37 -2.81 8.15
C LEU A 108 8.68 -1.45 8.23
N LEU A 109 7.39 -1.41 8.56
CA LEU A 109 6.64 -0.17 8.67
C LEU A 109 7.17 0.66 9.85
N ARG A 110 7.53 1.91 9.59
CA ARG A 110 8.11 2.86 10.54
C ARG A 110 9.46 2.44 11.13
N ASN A 111 10.11 1.42 10.58
CA ASN A 111 11.45 1.06 11.01
C ASN A 111 12.44 2.18 10.61
N PRO A 112 13.19 2.76 11.56
CA PRO A 112 14.10 3.88 11.29
C PRO A 112 15.14 3.56 10.22
N LEU A 113 15.61 2.32 10.15
CA LEU A 113 16.60 1.87 9.16
C LEU A 113 16.10 1.92 7.73
N ASN A 114 14.78 1.98 7.51
CA ASN A 114 14.15 1.95 6.19
C ASN A 114 13.76 3.33 5.67
N GLN A 115 14.06 4.41 6.39
CA GLN A 115 13.52 5.73 6.04
C GLN A 115 14.36 6.49 5.01
N SER A 116 15.61 6.10 4.81
CA SER A 116 16.52 6.77 3.88
C SER A 116 17.40 5.76 3.15
N LEU A 117 16.78 4.94 2.33
CA LEU A 117 17.50 3.98 1.48
C LEU A 117 18.08 4.69 0.24
N PRO A 118 19.18 4.20 -0.35
CA PRO A 118 19.72 4.75 -1.60
C PRO A 118 18.69 4.73 -2.75
N ARG A 119 17.82 3.72 -2.77
CA ARG A 119 16.69 3.57 -3.70
C ARG A 119 15.50 2.91 -3.01
N LYS A 120 14.32 3.13 -3.60
CA LYS A 120 13.10 2.41 -3.19
C LYS A 120 13.32 0.89 -3.26
N PHE A 121 12.96 0.20 -2.20
CA PHE A 121 12.99 -1.26 -2.12
C PHE A 121 11.57 -1.84 -2.18
N LYS A 122 11.38 -2.93 -2.88
CA LYS A 122 10.07 -3.56 -3.08
C LYS A 122 10.14 -5.04 -2.75
N ILE A 123 9.13 -5.54 -2.05
CA ILE A 123 8.98 -6.94 -1.67
C ILE A 123 7.64 -7.44 -2.19
N ALA A 124 7.64 -8.63 -2.78
CA ALA A 124 6.43 -9.35 -3.17
C ALA A 124 6.58 -10.82 -2.82
N LEU A 125 5.52 -11.45 -2.35
CA LEU A 125 5.49 -12.84 -1.95
C LEU A 125 4.47 -13.62 -2.78
N SER A 126 4.87 -14.79 -3.26
CA SER A 126 4.00 -15.74 -3.94
C SER A 126 4.15 -17.11 -3.32
N GLY A 127 3.04 -17.81 -3.06
CA GLY A 127 2.99 -19.15 -2.51
C GLY A 127 2.87 -20.25 -3.56
N CYS A 128 2.78 -19.91 -4.85
CA CYS A 128 2.59 -20.88 -5.92
C CYS A 128 3.43 -20.54 -7.17
N LYS A 129 3.59 -21.52 -8.06
CA LYS A 129 4.37 -21.36 -9.30
C LYS A 129 3.74 -20.39 -10.32
N GLN A 130 2.43 -20.13 -10.23
CA GLN A 130 1.75 -19.19 -11.13
C GLN A 130 2.13 -17.73 -10.88
N ASP A 131 2.67 -17.44 -9.70
CA ASP A 131 3.17 -16.13 -9.31
C ASP A 131 2.23 -14.96 -9.65
N CYS A 132 0.99 -15.03 -9.17
CA CYS A 132 0.02 -13.95 -9.34
C CYS A 132 0.44 -12.63 -8.67
N ALA A 133 1.41 -12.67 -7.76
CA ALA A 133 2.01 -11.48 -7.16
C ALA A 133 3.00 -10.77 -8.10
N LEU A 134 3.33 -11.35 -9.26
CA LEU A 134 4.25 -10.83 -10.27
C LEU A 134 5.61 -10.48 -9.67
N THR A 135 6.16 -11.36 -8.85
CA THR A 135 7.41 -11.15 -8.09
C THR A 135 8.59 -10.73 -8.98
N PRO A 136 8.83 -11.30 -10.17
CA PRO A 136 9.90 -10.89 -11.06
C PRO A 136 9.73 -9.49 -11.66
N LYS A 137 8.48 -8.98 -11.77
CA LYS A 137 8.19 -7.68 -12.38
C LYS A 137 8.25 -6.52 -11.39
N ILE A 138 8.16 -6.80 -10.08
CA ILE A 138 7.98 -5.77 -9.07
C ILE A 138 9.29 -5.10 -8.66
N GLY A 139 10.41 -5.64 -8.98
CA GLY A 139 11.70 -5.05 -8.74
C GLY A 139 12.80 -6.09 -8.96
N ARG A 140 13.78 -5.75 -9.74
CA ARG A 140 14.98 -6.57 -9.87
C ARG A 140 15.77 -6.49 -8.57
N ALA A 141 15.57 -7.41 -7.67
CA ALA A 141 16.63 -8.00 -6.90
C ALA A 141 16.83 -9.39 -7.50
N HIS A 142 17.65 -9.48 -8.51
CA HIS A 142 18.26 -10.75 -8.87
C HIS A 142 19.38 -10.97 -7.88
N VAL A 143 19.22 -11.93 -7.02
CA VAL A 143 20.31 -12.63 -6.40
C VAL A 143 20.69 -13.75 -7.34
#